data_6dd2b06da9fcb5296a7f3c780720be13
#
_entry.id   6dd2b06da9fcb5296a7f3c780720be13
#
_cell.length_a   1.000
_cell.length_b   1.000
_cell.length_c   1.000
_cell.angle_alpha   90.00
_cell.angle_beta   90.00
_cell.angle_gamma   90.00
#
_symmetry.space_group_name_H-M   'P 1'
#
loop_
_entity.id
_entity.type
_entity.pdbx_description
1 polymer ?
#
loop_
_entity_poly.entity_id
_entity_poly.type
_entity_poly.pdbx_seq_one_letter_code
_entity_poly.pdbx_strand_id
1 'polypeptide(L)'
;DKALRKERIVVIAPDMETLEDDVDDTIAYMFSLRDANEDLTATIIIDDSQVFLKNQGNVSPELRRLTLTGRSRGIRAVFVSHAIVLNKALEGSVQYILNFTLPQPMFFKDAQRRYGYDPEPYQEELRKTEYGYIWHDVFKGKTKLMPPLDP
;
A
#
# COMPACT_ATOMS: atom_id res chain seq x y z
N ASP A 1 25.74 -14.97 8.91
CA ASP A 1 24.48 -15.67 8.93
C ASP A 1 23.65 -15.39 7.72
N LYS A 2 23.79 -16.24 6.67
CA LYS A 2 23.02 -16.15 5.41
C LYS A 2 21.50 -16.36 5.59
N ALA A 3 21.08 -16.94 6.70
CA ALA A 3 19.66 -17.24 6.94
C ALA A 3 18.82 -16.01 7.31
N LEU A 4 19.43 -14.94 7.79
CA LEU A 4 18.75 -13.71 8.20
C LEU A 4 18.57 -12.70 7.05
N ARG A 5 19.13 -12.97 5.88
CA ARG A 5 19.01 -12.10 4.69
C ARG A 5 17.81 -12.44 3.78
N LYS A 6 16.97 -13.38 4.19
CA LYS A 6 15.76 -13.68 3.40
C LYS A 6 14.70 -12.63 3.69
N GLU A 7 14.19 -12.05 2.62
CA GLU A 7 12.99 -11.24 2.65
C GLU A 7 11.89 -11.98 3.42
N ARG A 8 11.41 -11.41 4.51
CA ARG A 8 10.33 -12.01 5.29
C ARG A 8 9.05 -11.31 4.93
N ILE A 9 8.12 -12.07 4.39
CA ILE A 9 6.74 -11.62 4.21
C ILE A 9 6.00 -12.00 5.48
N VAL A 10 5.50 -11.02 6.19
CA VAL A 10 4.61 -11.22 7.33
C VAL A 10 3.20 -10.96 6.85
N VAL A 11 2.37 -11.98 6.86
CA VAL A 11 0.93 -11.84 6.59
C VAL A 11 0.23 -11.74 7.93
N ILE A 12 -0.46 -10.65 8.16
CA ILE A 12 -1.29 -10.46 9.35
C ILE A 12 -2.73 -10.71 8.90
N ALA A 13 -3.40 -11.63 9.58
CA ALA A 13 -4.84 -11.80 9.51
C ALA A 13 -5.42 -11.36 10.86
N PRO A 14 -5.62 -10.06 11.08
CA PRO A 14 -6.01 -9.55 12.38
C PRO A 14 -7.46 -9.87 12.69
N ASP A 15 -7.76 -10.01 13.97
CA ASP A 15 -9.13 -10.00 14.45
C ASP A 15 -9.70 -8.59 14.27
N MET A 16 -10.97 -8.49 13.89
CA MET A 16 -11.63 -7.19 13.67
C MET A 16 -11.71 -6.34 14.96
N GLU A 17 -11.64 -6.97 16.12
CA GLU A 17 -11.68 -6.29 17.43
C GLU A 17 -10.31 -5.71 17.82
N THR A 18 -9.20 -6.29 17.34
CA THR A 18 -7.82 -5.91 17.70
C THR A 18 -7.01 -5.34 16.54
N LEU A 19 -7.65 -5.19 15.37
CA LEU A 19 -7.03 -4.88 14.10
C LEU A 19 -6.02 -3.71 14.14
N GLU A 20 -6.41 -2.59 14.77
CA GLU A 20 -5.54 -1.40 14.84
C GLU A 20 -4.30 -1.67 15.70
N ASP A 21 -4.49 -2.34 16.84
CA ASP A 21 -3.41 -2.68 17.76
C ASP A 21 -2.47 -3.72 17.16
N ASP A 22 -2.99 -4.75 16.50
CA ASP A 22 -2.21 -5.80 15.84
C ASP A 22 -1.33 -5.22 14.71
N VAL A 23 -1.86 -4.26 13.94
CA VAL A 23 -1.09 -3.57 12.91
C VAL A 23 0.03 -2.73 13.53
N ASP A 24 -0.27 -1.97 14.58
CA ASP A 24 0.71 -1.13 15.25
C ASP A 24 1.82 -1.95 15.92
N ASP A 25 1.46 -3.02 16.62
CA ASP A 25 2.42 -3.94 17.24
C ASP A 25 3.32 -4.60 16.20
N THR A 26 2.76 -4.96 15.05
CA THR A 26 3.55 -5.54 13.95
C THR A 26 4.52 -4.51 13.37
N ILE A 27 4.07 -3.27 13.15
CA ILE A 27 4.94 -2.20 12.64
C ILE A 27 6.07 -1.95 13.66
N ALA A 28 5.75 -1.81 14.94
CA ALA A 28 6.72 -1.61 16.01
C ALA A 28 7.75 -2.75 16.08
N TYR A 29 7.28 -4.00 15.96
CA TYR A 29 8.14 -5.18 15.91
C TYR A 29 9.09 -5.15 14.70
N MET A 30 8.59 -4.80 13.52
CA MET A 30 9.41 -4.69 12.31
C MET A 30 10.51 -3.64 12.45
N PHE A 31 10.20 -2.49 13.04
CA PHE A 31 11.21 -1.48 13.35
C PHE A 31 12.24 -1.98 14.35
N SER A 32 11.83 -2.71 15.40
CA SER A 32 12.76 -3.29 16.38
C SER A 32 13.71 -4.32 15.74
N LEU A 33 13.22 -5.16 14.84
CA LEU A 33 14.06 -6.08 14.08
C LEU A 33 15.06 -5.34 13.19
N ARG A 34 14.64 -4.24 12.57
CA ARG A 34 15.51 -3.40 11.75
C ARG A 34 16.58 -2.69 12.58
N ASP A 35 16.23 -2.22 13.77
CA ASP A 35 17.18 -1.60 14.69
C ASP A 35 18.23 -2.61 15.21
N ALA A 36 17.82 -3.89 15.35
CA ALA A 36 18.74 -4.98 15.71
C ALA A 36 19.59 -5.49 14.53
N ASN A 37 19.15 -5.26 13.30
CA ASN A 37 19.86 -5.70 12.08
C ASN A 37 19.67 -4.68 10.94
N GLU A 38 20.68 -3.84 10.75
CA GLU A 38 20.65 -2.76 9.74
C GLU A 38 20.57 -3.23 8.28
N ASP A 39 20.86 -4.47 7.99
CA ASP A 39 20.73 -5.08 6.65
C ASP A 39 19.34 -5.65 6.38
N LEU A 40 18.46 -5.67 7.39
CA LEU A 40 17.12 -6.20 7.23
C LEU A 40 16.30 -5.29 6.30
N THR A 41 15.67 -5.87 5.30
CA THR A 41 14.59 -5.23 4.54
C THR A 41 13.31 -6.00 4.78
N ALA A 42 12.21 -5.28 4.83
CA ALA A 42 10.90 -5.89 5.10
C ALA A 42 9.80 -5.20 4.31
N THR A 43 8.77 -5.97 3.96
CA THR A 43 7.55 -5.45 3.36
C THR A 43 6.36 -5.90 4.19
N ILE A 44 5.55 -4.94 4.63
CA ILE A 44 4.29 -5.19 5.32
C ILE A 44 3.19 -5.07 4.27
N ILE A 45 2.36 -6.09 4.15
CA ILE A 45 1.17 -6.07 3.29
C ILE A 45 -0.04 -6.02 4.22
N ILE A 46 -0.85 -5.00 4.07
CA ILE A 46 -2.05 -4.77 4.88
C ILE A 46 -3.25 -4.86 3.95
N ASP A 47 -3.95 -5.97 4.04
CA ASP A 47 -5.16 -6.22 3.25
C ASP A 47 -6.38 -5.56 3.89
N ASP A 48 -7.40 -5.30 3.09
CA ASP A 48 -8.63 -4.62 3.51
C ASP A 48 -8.39 -3.33 4.32
N SER A 49 -7.34 -2.61 3.98
CA SER A 49 -6.87 -1.44 4.73
C SER A 49 -7.94 -0.35 4.91
N GLN A 50 -9.00 -0.32 4.08
CA GLN A 50 -10.12 0.60 4.24
C GLN A 50 -10.93 0.38 5.53
N VAL A 51 -10.83 -0.79 6.15
CA VAL A 51 -11.59 -1.12 7.36
C VAL A 51 -11.13 -0.25 8.53
N PHE A 52 -9.84 -0.01 8.66
CA PHE A 52 -9.26 0.80 9.74
C PHE A 52 -8.66 2.14 9.28
N LEU A 53 -8.26 2.27 8.02
CA LEU A 53 -7.78 3.54 7.47
C LEU A 53 -8.96 4.43 7.06
N LYS A 54 -9.72 4.91 8.04
CA LYS A 54 -10.80 5.87 7.77
C LYS A 54 -10.25 7.11 7.06
N ASN A 55 -11.01 7.63 6.09
CA ASN A 55 -10.64 8.82 5.30
C ASN A 55 -10.28 10.05 6.12
N GLN A 56 -10.82 10.16 7.31
CA GLN A 56 -10.63 11.27 8.24
C GLN A 56 -10.39 10.68 9.63
N GLY A 57 -9.44 11.25 10.33
CA GLY A 57 -9.08 10.84 11.68
C GLY A 57 -7.57 10.81 11.88
N ASN A 58 -7.17 10.56 13.10
CA ASN A 58 -5.76 10.40 13.43
C ASN A 58 -5.28 9.03 12.96
N VAL A 59 -4.17 9.04 12.29
CA VAL A 59 -3.40 7.83 11.99
C VAL A 59 -2.58 7.49 13.23
N SER A 60 -2.48 6.22 13.55
CA SER A 60 -1.68 5.77 14.68
C SER A 60 -0.21 6.24 14.58
N PRO A 61 0.49 6.40 15.70
CA PRO A 61 1.89 6.81 15.71
C PRO A 61 2.77 5.86 14.89
N GLU A 62 2.53 4.55 14.94
CA GLU A 62 3.34 3.56 14.24
C GLU A 62 3.08 3.58 12.73
N LEU A 63 1.84 3.70 12.28
CA LEU A 63 1.54 3.92 10.87
C LEU A 63 2.16 5.22 10.35
N ARG A 64 2.12 6.28 11.12
CA ARG A 64 2.79 7.55 10.77
C ARG A 64 4.30 7.36 10.67
N ARG A 65 4.91 6.66 11.62
CA ARG A 65 6.33 6.33 11.60
C ARG A 65 6.69 5.52 10.35
N LEU A 66 5.90 4.50 10.01
CA LEU A 66 6.09 3.68 8.83
C LEU A 66 6.09 4.52 7.54
N THR A 67 5.13 5.41 7.38
CA THR A 67 5.03 6.24 6.17
C THR A 67 6.12 7.30 6.05
N LEU A 68 6.57 7.86 7.17
CA LEU A 68 7.59 8.91 7.18
C LEU A 68 9.03 8.36 7.11
N THR A 69 9.30 7.26 7.78
CA THR A 69 10.66 6.75 7.97
C THR A 69 10.90 5.34 7.44
N GLY A 70 9.84 4.57 7.17
CA GLY A 70 9.98 3.17 6.74
C GLY A 70 10.89 3.01 5.54
N ARG A 71 10.72 3.84 4.51
CA ARG A 71 11.55 3.77 3.30
C ARG A 71 13.06 3.93 3.58
N SER A 72 13.45 4.91 4.39
CA SER A 72 14.87 5.13 4.75
C SER A 72 15.43 4.02 5.63
N ARG A 73 14.54 3.27 6.28
CA ARG A 73 14.86 2.12 7.13
C ARG A 73 14.73 0.78 6.41
N GLY A 74 14.50 0.77 5.09
CA GLY A 74 14.31 -0.46 4.32
C GLY A 74 12.98 -1.18 4.59
N ILE A 75 12.03 -0.52 5.26
CA ILE A 75 10.70 -1.07 5.53
C ILE A 75 9.70 -0.46 4.53
N ARG A 76 8.96 -1.31 3.83
CA ARG A 76 7.95 -0.92 2.85
C ARG A 76 6.57 -1.33 3.32
N ALA A 77 5.55 -0.59 2.89
CA ALA A 77 4.16 -0.96 3.12
C ALA A 77 3.40 -1.08 1.80
N VAL A 78 2.55 -2.07 1.72
CA VAL A 78 1.56 -2.24 0.65
C VAL A 78 0.19 -2.25 1.30
N PHE A 79 -0.64 -1.27 0.94
CA PHE A 79 -2.03 -1.20 1.38
C PHE A 79 -2.91 -1.73 0.26
N VAL A 80 -3.61 -2.80 0.52
CA VAL A 80 -4.62 -3.36 -0.40
C VAL A 80 -5.99 -2.85 0.04
N SER A 81 -6.78 -2.36 -0.91
CA SER A 81 -8.07 -1.75 -0.61
C SER A 81 -9.02 -1.86 -1.81
N HIS A 82 -10.29 -2.07 -1.54
CA HIS A 82 -11.35 -2.00 -2.54
C HIS A 82 -11.73 -0.57 -2.93
N ALA A 83 -11.26 0.42 -2.19
CA ALA A 83 -11.47 1.84 -2.47
C ALA A 83 -10.13 2.54 -2.71
N ILE A 84 -10.09 3.44 -3.67
CA ILE A 84 -8.89 4.24 -3.99
C ILE A 84 -8.58 5.30 -2.93
N VAL A 85 -9.27 5.27 -1.83
CA VAL A 85 -9.25 6.30 -0.80
C VAL A 85 -8.40 5.85 0.37
N LEU A 86 -7.26 6.53 0.55
CA LEU A 86 -6.38 6.38 1.69
C LEU A 86 -6.60 7.55 2.67
N ASN A 87 -6.23 7.38 3.93
CA ASN A 87 -6.21 8.49 4.89
C ASN A 87 -5.27 9.59 4.41
N LYS A 88 -5.71 10.84 4.50
CA LYS A 88 -4.96 12.01 4.01
C LYS A 88 -3.55 12.12 4.59
N ALA A 89 -3.35 11.68 5.82
CA ALA A 89 -2.03 11.70 6.45
C ALA A 89 -1.04 10.73 5.79
N LEU A 90 -1.54 9.71 5.08
CA LEU A 90 -0.74 8.70 4.40
C LEU A 90 -0.58 9.00 2.91
N GLU A 91 -1.53 9.72 2.29
CA GLU A 91 -1.53 10.01 0.85
C GLU A 91 -0.23 10.62 0.35
N GLY A 92 0.34 11.56 1.10
CA GLY A 92 1.61 12.21 0.74
C GLY A 92 2.84 11.29 0.71
N SER A 93 2.72 10.08 1.25
CA SER A 93 3.80 9.09 1.30
C SER A 93 3.65 8.00 0.23
N VAL A 94 2.54 7.99 -0.51
CA VAL A 94 2.29 7.00 -1.57
C VAL A 94 3.24 7.25 -2.73
N GLN A 95 3.99 6.22 -3.10
CA GLN A 95 4.91 6.27 -4.23
C GLN A 95 4.32 5.64 -5.48
N TYR A 96 3.66 4.51 -5.32
CA TYR A 96 3.07 3.76 -6.42
C TYR A 96 1.62 3.40 -6.12
N ILE A 97 0.82 3.41 -7.17
CA ILE A 97 -0.56 2.94 -7.14
C ILE A 97 -0.70 1.86 -8.19
N LEU A 98 -1.27 0.74 -7.78
CA LEU A 98 -1.65 -0.35 -8.67
C LEU A 98 -3.17 -0.46 -8.64
N ASN A 99 -3.81 -0.14 -9.75
CA ASN A 99 -5.26 -0.25 -9.88
C ASN A 99 -5.62 -1.35 -10.86
N PHE A 100 -6.41 -2.28 -10.38
CA PHE A 100 -7.15 -3.23 -11.21
C PHE A 100 -8.42 -2.57 -11.76
N THR A 101 -9.33 -3.33 -12.33
CA THR A 101 -10.60 -2.78 -12.82
C THR A 101 -11.37 -2.07 -11.70
N LEU A 102 -11.70 -0.80 -11.92
CA LEU A 102 -12.47 -0.01 -10.98
C LEU A 102 -13.96 -0.08 -11.34
N PRO A 103 -14.83 -0.50 -10.41
CA PRO A 103 -16.23 -0.77 -10.73
C PRO A 103 -17.08 0.47 -10.91
N GLN A 104 -16.65 1.63 -10.40
CA GLN A 104 -17.49 2.84 -10.35
C GLN A 104 -16.74 4.09 -10.85
N PRO A 105 -17.39 4.95 -11.66
CA PRO A 105 -16.79 6.18 -12.17
C PRO A 105 -16.34 7.18 -11.08
N MET A 106 -16.93 7.11 -9.89
CA MET A 106 -16.51 7.95 -8.78
C MET A 106 -15.05 7.72 -8.39
N PHE A 107 -14.56 6.49 -8.52
CA PHE A 107 -13.17 6.16 -8.22
C PHE A 107 -12.19 6.78 -9.22
N PHE A 108 -12.62 7.05 -10.47
CA PHE A 108 -11.79 7.75 -11.44
C PHE A 108 -11.52 9.19 -11.00
N LYS A 109 -12.57 9.89 -10.53
CA LYS A 109 -12.45 11.25 -10.00
C LYS A 109 -11.57 11.30 -8.75
N ASP A 110 -11.67 10.30 -7.89
CA ASP A 110 -10.81 10.22 -6.70
C ASP A 110 -9.35 9.97 -7.07
N ALA A 111 -9.06 9.11 -8.03
CA ALA A 111 -7.70 8.88 -8.55
C ALA A 111 -7.11 10.17 -9.13
N GLN A 112 -7.88 10.87 -9.97
CA GLN A 112 -7.44 12.11 -10.59
C GLN A 112 -7.18 13.20 -9.56
N ARG A 113 -8.11 13.39 -8.62
CA ARG A 113 -8.01 14.44 -7.60
C ARG A 113 -6.88 14.21 -6.61
N ARG A 114 -6.66 12.96 -6.18
CA ARG A 114 -5.73 12.62 -5.09
C ARG A 114 -4.33 12.31 -5.58
N TYR A 115 -4.22 11.66 -6.73
CA TYR A 115 -2.96 11.11 -7.23
C TYR A 115 -2.56 11.62 -8.61
N GLY A 116 -3.39 12.47 -9.22
CA GLY A 116 -3.03 13.19 -10.45
C GLY A 116 -3.03 12.35 -11.72
N TYR A 117 -3.70 11.17 -11.73
CA TYR A 117 -3.84 10.36 -12.94
C TYR A 117 -5.29 9.98 -13.22
N ASP A 118 -5.62 9.84 -14.50
CA ASP A 118 -6.94 9.40 -14.94
C ASP A 118 -6.90 7.90 -15.29
N PRO A 119 -7.60 7.05 -14.54
CA PRO A 119 -7.70 5.63 -14.85
C PRO A 119 -8.74 5.28 -15.92
N GLU A 120 -9.64 6.20 -16.30
CA GLU A 120 -10.76 5.95 -17.18
C GLU A 120 -10.35 5.41 -18.56
N PRO A 121 -9.33 5.96 -19.25
CA PRO A 121 -8.91 5.49 -20.57
C PRO A 121 -8.43 4.04 -20.59
N TYR A 122 -8.04 3.48 -19.46
CA TYR A 122 -7.49 2.12 -19.35
C TYR A 122 -8.54 1.07 -18.99
N GLN A 123 -9.75 1.47 -18.58
CA GLN A 123 -10.74 0.52 -18.04
C GLN A 123 -11.24 -0.48 -19.06
N GLU A 124 -11.36 -0.08 -20.32
CA GLU A 124 -11.81 -1.00 -21.38
C GLU A 124 -10.80 -2.15 -21.59
N GLU A 125 -9.52 -1.83 -21.59
CA GLU A 125 -8.46 -2.84 -21.76
C GLU A 125 -8.32 -3.72 -20.51
N LEU A 126 -8.44 -3.14 -19.32
CA LEU A 126 -8.43 -3.90 -18.08
C LEU A 126 -9.56 -4.93 -17.99
N ARG A 127 -10.75 -4.62 -18.53
CA ARG A 127 -11.87 -5.58 -18.59
C ARG A 127 -11.62 -6.75 -19.52
N LYS A 128 -10.76 -6.58 -20.52
CA LYS A 128 -10.38 -7.64 -21.49
C LYS A 128 -9.23 -8.50 -20.97
N THR A 129 -8.47 -7.99 -20.03
CA THR A 129 -7.24 -8.62 -19.53
C THR A 129 -7.44 -9.06 -18.09
N GLU A 130 -7.60 -10.35 -17.87
CA GLU A 130 -7.71 -10.91 -16.52
C GLU A 130 -6.43 -10.58 -15.72
N TYR A 131 -6.59 -10.00 -14.51
CA TYR A 131 -5.50 -9.57 -13.64
C TYR A 131 -4.53 -8.52 -14.21
N GLY A 132 -4.87 -7.86 -15.31
CA GLY A 132 -4.15 -6.66 -15.76
C GLY A 132 -4.32 -5.50 -14.78
N TYR A 133 -3.36 -4.59 -14.72
CA TYR A 133 -3.42 -3.45 -13.80
C TYR A 133 -2.80 -2.19 -14.39
N ILE A 134 -3.25 -1.05 -13.89
CA ILE A 134 -2.62 0.24 -14.11
C ILE A 134 -1.53 0.40 -13.04
N TRP A 135 -0.30 0.65 -13.46
CA TRP A 135 0.77 1.11 -12.60
C TRP A 135 0.96 2.61 -12.75
N HIS A 136 0.90 3.34 -11.64
CA HIS A 136 1.12 4.78 -11.61
C HIS A 136 2.22 5.14 -10.60
N ASP A 137 3.25 5.84 -11.07
CA ASP A 137 4.29 6.45 -10.24
C ASP A 137 3.86 7.87 -9.89
N VAL A 138 3.44 8.06 -8.64
CA VAL A 138 2.90 9.33 -8.15
C VAL A 138 3.93 10.45 -8.23
N PHE A 139 5.19 10.17 -7.94
CA PHE A 139 6.24 11.19 -7.94
C PHE A 139 6.69 11.59 -9.35
N LYS A 140 6.66 10.67 -10.29
CA LYS A 140 7.06 10.94 -11.68
C LYS A 140 5.90 11.31 -12.58
N GLY A 141 4.65 11.16 -12.11
CA GLY A 141 3.45 11.35 -12.91
C GLY A 141 3.35 10.41 -14.12
N LYS A 142 3.93 9.19 -14.02
CA LYS A 142 3.97 8.24 -15.13
C LYS A 142 2.96 7.13 -14.92
N THR A 143 2.09 6.93 -15.90
CA THR A 143 1.07 5.87 -15.90
C THR A 143 1.36 4.86 -17.00
N LYS A 144 1.19 3.58 -16.70
CA LYS A 144 1.32 2.48 -17.65
C LYS A 144 0.25 1.43 -17.40
N LEU A 145 -0.27 0.86 -18.47
CA LEU A 145 -1.03 -0.38 -18.41
C LEU A 145 -0.03 -1.54 -18.35
N MET A 146 -0.22 -2.43 -17.41
CA MET A 146 0.65 -3.58 -17.17
C MET A 146 -0.13 -4.87 -17.42
N PRO A 147 0.49 -5.89 -18.01
CA PRO A 147 -0.09 -7.22 -18.11
C PRO A 147 -0.23 -7.85 -16.72
N PRO A 148 -0.94 -8.99 -16.61
CA PRO A 148 -0.90 -9.80 -15.40
C PRO A 148 0.53 -10.09 -14.97
N LEU A 149 0.74 -10.20 -13.66
CA LEU A 149 2.00 -10.72 -13.14
C LEU A 149 2.07 -12.20 -13.48
N ASP A 150 3.19 -12.63 -14.02
CA ASP A 150 3.44 -14.06 -14.23
C ASP A 150 3.49 -14.75 -12.85
N PRO A 151 2.83 -15.92 -12.68
CA PRO A 151 2.78 -16.63 -11.40
C PRO A 151 4.15 -17.17 -10.95
#